data_4d4c0f5f60cdfb3400c93e2543368561
#
_entry.id   4d4c0f5f60cdfb3400c93e2543368561
#
_cell.length_a   1.000
_cell.length_b   1.000
_cell.length_c   1.000
_cell.angle_alpha   90.00
_cell.angle_beta   90.00
_cell.angle_gamma   90.00
#
_symmetry.space_group_name_H-M   'P 1'
#
loop_
_entity.id
_entity.type
_entity.pdbx_description
1 polymer ?
#
loop_
_entity_poly.entity_id
_entity_poly.type
_entity_poly.pdbx_seq_one_letter_code
_entity_poly.pdbx_strand_id
1 'polypeptide(L)'
;PGSQVTGFGVISASGTTLAYLASGCIRTGGGDMAARLRIIFDGASRLVEQYAPDEISIERVFMHRNADSALKLGHARAAALCGTFTRPVPVHEYAAREVKQAVTGSGGAEKSQVAHMVRRLLSLEGPLASDAADALAVAICHAQLRGSRALKAQFAAGGRA
;
A
#
# COMPACT_ATOMS: atom_id res chain seq x y z
N PRO A 1 6.88 -1.16 1.90
CA PRO A 1 7.96 -0.22 2.30
C PRO A 1 9.30 -0.95 2.37
N GLY A 2 10.34 -0.36 1.80
CA GLY A 2 11.71 -0.87 1.87
C GLY A 2 12.66 0.18 2.45
N SER A 3 13.79 -0.26 3.05
CA SER A 3 14.74 0.66 3.71
C SER A 3 15.55 1.54 2.75
N GLN A 4 15.55 1.27 1.45
CA GLN A 4 16.19 2.10 0.43
C GLN A 4 15.16 2.83 -0.44
N VAL A 5 14.05 2.16 -0.73
CA VAL A 5 12.95 2.71 -1.53
C VAL A 5 11.63 2.29 -0.90
N THR A 6 10.75 3.22 -0.68
CA THR A 6 9.37 2.99 -0.25
C THR A 6 8.43 3.53 -1.32
N GLY A 7 7.69 2.66 -2.01
CA GLY A 7 6.66 3.04 -2.95
C GLY A 7 5.43 3.60 -2.25
N PHE A 8 4.76 4.56 -2.89
CA PHE A 8 3.44 5.04 -2.49
C PHE A 8 2.51 5.13 -3.70
N GLY A 9 1.23 4.99 -3.46
CA GLY A 9 0.17 5.17 -4.45
C GLY A 9 -1.09 5.72 -3.78
N VAL A 10 -1.71 6.70 -4.41
CA VAL A 10 -2.94 7.36 -3.97
C VAL A 10 -3.97 7.22 -5.06
N ILE A 11 -5.13 6.70 -4.71
CA ILE A 11 -6.28 6.56 -5.60
C ILE A 11 -7.53 7.12 -4.93
N SER A 12 -8.48 7.57 -5.73
CA SER A 12 -9.86 7.77 -5.31
C SER A 12 -10.69 6.54 -5.69
N ALA A 13 -11.61 6.13 -4.82
CA ALA A 13 -12.50 5.00 -5.07
C ALA A 13 -13.93 5.35 -4.70
N SER A 14 -14.83 5.26 -5.68
CA SER A 14 -16.28 5.48 -5.50
C SER A 14 -17.06 4.33 -6.14
N GLY A 15 -17.70 3.51 -5.31
CA GLY A 15 -18.32 2.26 -5.77
C GLY A 15 -17.26 1.34 -6.41
N THR A 16 -17.43 1.01 -7.68
CA THR A 16 -16.49 0.22 -8.49
C THR A 16 -15.50 1.05 -9.29
N THR A 17 -15.64 2.38 -9.29
CA THR A 17 -14.78 3.28 -10.06
C THR A 17 -13.54 3.62 -9.26
N LEU A 18 -12.38 3.43 -9.91
CA LEU A 18 -11.07 3.80 -9.38
C LEU A 18 -10.50 4.95 -10.22
N ALA A 19 -9.96 5.97 -9.57
CA ALA A 19 -9.24 7.04 -10.23
C ALA A 19 -7.84 7.21 -9.62
N TYR A 20 -6.84 7.28 -10.48
CA TYR A 20 -5.47 7.59 -10.08
C TYR A 20 -5.34 9.04 -9.65
N LEU A 21 -4.68 9.27 -8.51
CA LEU A 21 -4.34 10.62 -8.04
C LEU A 21 -2.83 10.86 -8.05
N ALA A 22 -2.05 9.93 -7.48
CA ALA A 22 -0.60 10.06 -7.43
C ALA A 22 0.08 8.71 -7.17
N SER A 23 1.34 8.60 -7.57
CA SER A 23 2.23 7.53 -7.14
C SER A 23 3.68 7.94 -7.25
N GLY A 24 4.55 7.24 -6.55
CA GLY A 24 5.97 7.50 -6.59
C GLY A 24 6.75 6.69 -5.58
N CYS A 25 7.98 7.15 -5.33
CA CYS A 25 8.90 6.48 -4.42
C CYS A 25 9.57 7.49 -3.48
N ILE A 26 9.55 7.19 -2.19
CA ILE A 26 10.41 7.82 -1.20
C ILE A 26 11.76 7.11 -1.26
N ARG A 27 12.79 7.80 -1.70
CA ARG A 27 14.17 7.28 -1.81
C ARG A 27 14.99 7.80 -0.64
N THR A 28 15.63 6.89 0.10
CA THR A 28 16.36 7.26 1.30
C THR A 28 17.82 7.67 1.02
N GLY A 29 18.34 7.35 -0.16
CA GLY A 29 19.72 7.62 -0.51
C GLY A 29 20.73 6.81 0.33
N GLY A 30 21.90 7.38 0.57
CA GLY A 30 22.91 6.86 1.48
C GLY A 30 22.64 7.21 2.95
N GLY A 31 23.51 6.77 3.84
CA GLY A 31 23.43 7.05 5.27
C GLY A 31 23.10 5.84 6.13
N ASP A 32 23.13 6.05 7.43
CA ASP A 32 22.79 5.02 8.41
C ASP A 32 21.27 4.70 8.45
N MET A 33 20.91 3.69 9.22
CA MET A 33 19.51 3.26 9.29
C MET A 33 18.63 4.36 9.87
N ALA A 34 19.07 5.10 10.87
CA ALA A 34 18.28 6.14 11.53
C ALA A 34 17.93 7.28 10.55
N ALA A 35 18.92 7.74 9.77
CA ALA A 35 18.70 8.76 8.74
C ALA A 35 17.69 8.29 7.68
N ARG A 36 17.79 7.03 7.24
CA ARG A 36 16.84 6.44 6.28
C ARG A 36 15.42 6.37 6.84
N LEU A 37 15.26 5.92 8.09
CA LEU A 37 13.97 5.84 8.74
C LEU A 37 13.32 7.22 8.90
N ARG A 38 14.13 8.25 9.20
CA ARG A 38 13.66 9.63 9.26
C ARG A 38 13.11 10.09 7.92
N ILE A 39 13.80 9.83 6.81
CA ILE A 39 13.35 10.20 5.46
C ILE A 39 12.04 9.49 5.10
N ILE A 40 11.89 8.20 5.47
CA ILE A 40 10.66 7.45 5.23
C ILE A 40 9.50 8.04 6.04
N PHE A 41 9.71 8.31 7.33
CA PHE A 41 8.74 8.91 8.22
C PHE A 41 8.26 10.28 7.69
N ASP A 42 9.20 11.20 7.43
CA ASP A 42 8.90 12.55 6.94
C ASP A 42 8.21 12.51 5.56
N GLY A 43 8.59 11.55 4.70
CA GLY A 43 7.96 11.33 3.40
C GLY A 43 6.51 10.87 3.54
N ALA A 44 6.24 9.90 4.41
CA ALA A 44 4.89 9.41 4.67
C ALA A 44 4.00 10.50 5.30
N SER A 45 4.53 11.27 6.25
CA SER A 45 3.82 12.39 6.88
C SER A 45 3.37 13.41 5.84
N ARG A 46 4.28 13.84 4.97
CA ARG A 46 3.97 14.79 3.88
C ARG A 46 2.90 14.28 2.93
N LEU A 47 2.91 12.99 2.60
CA LEU A 47 1.88 12.39 1.74
C LEU A 47 0.50 12.43 2.40
N VAL A 48 0.41 12.10 3.70
CA VAL A 48 -0.85 12.16 4.45
C VAL A 48 -1.37 13.59 4.56
N GLU A 49 -0.50 14.55 4.80
CA GLU A 49 -0.87 15.97 4.83
C GLU A 49 -1.35 16.47 3.46
N GLN A 50 -0.62 16.12 2.39
CA GLN A 50 -0.91 16.59 1.04
C GLN A 50 -2.19 16.02 0.46
N TYR A 51 -2.43 14.71 0.64
CA TYR A 51 -3.56 14.02 0.00
C TYR A 51 -4.75 13.80 0.93
N ALA A 52 -4.58 14.01 2.23
CA ALA A 52 -5.62 13.85 3.25
C ALA A 52 -6.48 12.58 3.05
N PRO A 53 -5.87 11.38 2.97
CA PRO A 53 -6.60 10.16 2.67
C PRO A 53 -7.60 9.82 3.77
N ASP A 54 -8.73 9.22 3.40
CA ASP A 54 -9.73 8.70 4.34
C ASP A 54 -9.30 7.36 4.96
N GLU A 55 -8.54 6.57 4.22
CA GLU A 55 -8.06 5.24 4.63
C GLU A 55 -6.64 5.01 4.08
N ILE A 56 -5.84 4.25 4.81
CA ILE A 56 -4.48 3.88 4.43
C ILE A 56 -4.39 2.36 4.33
N SER A 57 -3.70 1.88 3.32
CA SER A 57 -3.41 0.46 3.16
C SER A 57 -1.91 0.21 3.04
N ILE A 58 -1.43 -0.87 3.66
CA ILE A 58 -0.02 -1.23 3.68
C ILE A 58 0.12 -2.74 3.48
N GLU A 59 1.19 -3.15 2.79
CA GLU A 59 1.50 -4.56 2.64
C GLU A 59 1.98 -5.16 3.96
N ARG A 60 1.47 -6.34 4.30
CA ARG A 60 1.94 -7.14 5.43
C ARG A 60 3.27 -7.78 5.09
N VAL A 61 4.26 -7.55 5.92
CA VAL A 61 5.58 -8.17 5.78
C VAL A 61 5.58 -9.54 6.43
N PHE A 62 6.04 -10.56 5.71
CA PHE A 62 6.34 -11.88 6.25
C PHE A 62 7.84 -12.06 6.40
N MET A 63 8.26 -12.82 7.42
CA MET A 63 9.66 -13.19 7.61
C MET A 63 10.16 -14.02 6.43
N HIS A 64 11.19 -13.54 5.76
CA HIS A 64 11.97 -14.28 4.79
C HIS A 64 13.19 -14.92 5.45
N ARG A 65 13.90 -15.77 4.70
CA ARG A 65 15.03 -16.60 5.16
C ARG A 65 16.18 -15.82 5.81
N ASN A 66 16.29 -14.50 5.58
CA ASN A 66 17.35 -13.65 6.15
C ASN A 66 16.75 -12.73 7.21
N ALA A 67 17.09 -12.97 8.48
CA ALA A 67 16.60 -12.20 9.63
C ALA A 67 17.02 -10.72 9.60
N ASP A 68 18.23 -10.39 9.16
CA ASP A 68 18.71 -9.00 9.06
C ASP A 68 17.89 -8.20 8.03
N SER A 69 17.64 -8.80 6.88
CA SER A 69 16.78 -8.18 5.85
C SER A 69 15.33 -8.00 6.32
N ALA A 70 14.78 -8.99 7.03
CA ALA A 70 13.45 -8.90 7.61
C ALA A 70 13.35 -7.79 8.67
N LEU A 71 14.37 -7.66 9.51
CA LEU A 71 14.45 -6.60 10.52
C LEU A 71 14.51 -5.21 9.88
N LYS A 72 15.38 -5.01 8.88
CA LYS A 72 15.46 -3.74 8.13
C LYS A 72 14.15 -3.37 7.44
N LEU A 73 13.45 -4.35 6.89
CA LEU A 73 12.15 -4.18 6.26
C LEU A 73 11.08 -3.81 7.31
N GLY A 74 11.10 -4.46 8.47
CA GLY A 74 10.22 -4.13 9.60
C GLY A 74 10.42 -2.70 10.10
N HIS A 75 11.68 -2.26 10.25
CA HIS A 75 11.99 -0.88 10.63
C HIS A 75 11.46 0.13 9.60
N ALA A 76 11.71 -0.09 8.32
CA ALA A 76 11.21 0.80 7.25
C ALA A 76 9.68 0.86 7.23
N ARG A 77 9.02 -0.30 7.43
CA ARG A 77 7.58 -0.37 7.53
C ARG A 77 7.04 0.39 8.74
N ALA A 78 7.67 0.23 9.91
CA ALA A 78 7.30 0.96 11.11
C ALA A 78 7.46 2.48 10.93
N ALA A 79 8.56 2.93 10.32
CA ALA A 79 8.76 4.35 10.03
C ALA A 79 7.69 4.92 9.09
N ALA A 80 7.35 4.19 8.01
CA ALA A 80 6.29 4.59 7.10
C ALA A 80 4.93 4.67 7.82
N LEU A 81 4.61 3.67 8.65
CA LEU A 81 3.37 3.62 9.40
C LEU A 81 3.28 4.76 10.43
N CYS A 82 4.33 4.98 11.22
CA CYS A 82 4.37 6.07 12.20
C CYS A 82 4.23 7.44 11.53
N GLY A 83 4.79 7.62 10.31
CA GLY A 83 4.62 8.84 9.54
C GLY A 83 3.16 9.11 9.15
N THR A 84 2.31 8.08 9.10
CA THR A 84 0.88 8.29 8.81
C THR A 84 0.06 8.76 10.00
N PHE A 85 0.59 8.71 11.23
CA PHE A 85 -0.15 9.07 12.45
C PHE A 85 -0.33 10.58 12.67
N THR A 86 0.14 11.41 11.74
CA THR A 86 -0.15 12.86 11.74
C THR A 86 -1.65 13.16 11.64
N ARG A 87 -2.45 12.18 11.19
CA ARG A 87 -3.91 12.24 11.17
C ARG A 87 -4.49 10.91 11.68
N PRO A 88 -5.65 10.92 12.34
CA PRO A 88 -6.33 9.71 12.82
C PRO A 88 -7.04 8.98 11.66
N VAL A 89 -6.25 8.35 10.78
CA VAL A 89 -6.76 7.65 9.59
C VAL A 89 -6.66 6.13 9.82
N PRO A 90 -7.71 5.35 9.53
CA PRO A 90 -7.67 3.89 9.65
C PRO A 90 -6.59 3.27 8.73
N VAL A 91 -5.84 2.31 9.26
CA VAL A 91 -4.81 1.58 8.52
C VAL A 91 -5.22 0.12 8.34
N HIS A 92 -5.13 -0.35 7.10
CA HIS A 92 -5.50 -1.71 6.69
C HIS A 92 -4.30 -2.45 6.13
N GLU A 93 -4.16 -3.74 6.48
CA GLU A 93 -3.03 -4.56 6.09
C GLU A 93 -3.45 -5.71 5.18
N TYR A 94 -2.67 -5.94 4.12
CA TYR A 94 -2.92 -6.98 3.12
C TYR A 94 -1.69 -7.84 2.88
N ALA A 95 -1.87 -9.17 2.79
CA ALA A 95 -0.80 -10.06 2.39
C ALA A 95 -0.54 -9.95 0.88
N ALA A 96 0.70 -10.16 0.45
CA ALA A 96 1.07 -10.11 -0.97
C ALA A 96 0.17 -10.99 -1.87
N ARG A 97 -0.22 -12.18 -1.38
CA ARG A 97 -1.12 -13.07 -2.10
C ARG A 97 -2.53 -12.50 -2.25
N GLU A 98 -3.04 -11.81 -1.23
CA GLU A 98 -4.35 -11.13 -1.29
C GLU A 98 -4.33 -9.99 -2.31
N VAL A 99 -3.23 -9.21 -2.32
CA VAL A 99 -3.04 -8.12 -3.29
C VAL A 99 -3.02 -8.66 -4.72
N LYS A 100 -2.24 -9.70 -4.98
CA LYS A 100 -2.18 -10.34 -6.29
C LYS A 100 -3.53 -10.88 -6.72
N GLN A 101 -4.22 -11.59 -5.83
CA GLN A 101 -5.56 -12.14 -6.10
C GLN A 101 -6.58 -11.05 -6.44
N ALA A 102 -6.58 -9.96 -5.69
CA ALA A 102 -7.50 -8.85 -5.93
C ALA A 102 -7.24 -8.16 -7.29
N VAL A 103 -5.97 -7.88 -7.61
CA VAL A 103 -5.61 -7.12 -8.81
C VAL A 103 -5.68 -7.94 -10.09
N THR A 104 -5.29 -9.23 -10.05
CA THR A 104 -5.14 -10.07 -11.25
C THR A 104 -6.09 -11.25 -11.33
N GLY A 105 -6.84 -11.53 -10.26
CA GLY A 105 -7.62 -12.77 -10.14
C GLY A 105 -6.79 -14.01 -9.77
N SER A 106 -5.46 -13.90 -9.61
CA SER A 106 -4.56 -14.99 -9.27
C SER A 106 -3.56 -14.61 -8.18
N GLY A 107 -3.59 -15.29 -7.04
CA GLY A 107 -2.63 -15.07 -5.95
C GLY A 107 -1.19 -15.48 -6.27
N GLY A 108 -0.97 -16.23 -7.35
CA GLY A 108 0.34 -16.65 -7.88
C GLY A 108 0.87 -15.75 -9.00
N ALA A 109 0.20 -14.65 -9.33
CA ALA A 109 0.60 -13.81 -10.45
C ALA A 109 2.03 -13.26 -10.30
N GLU A 110 2.72 -13.14 -11.44
CA GLU A 110 4.04 -12.53 -11.50
C GLU A 110 3.95 -10.99 -11.33
N LYS A 111 5.04 -10.37 -10.86
CA LYS A 111 5.09 -8.90 -10.67
C LYS A 111 4.74 -8.11 -11.94
N SER A 112 5.18 -8.58 -13.09
CA SER A 112 4.88 -7.97 -14.39
C SER A 112 3.38 -7.96 -14.70
N GLN A 113 2.68 -9.05 -14.36
CA GLN A 113 1.23 -9.16 -14.53
C GLN A 113 0.49 -8.20 -13.59
N VAL A 114 0.93 -8.09 -12.33
CA VAL A 114 0.36 -7.14 -11.37
C VAL A 114 0.54 -5.71 -11.86
N ALA A 115 1.76 -5.33 -12.28
CA ALA A 115 2.04 -3.99 -12.80
C ALA A 115 1.23 -3.67 -14.07
N HIS A 116 1.05 -4.65 -14.97
CA HIS A 116 0.20 -4.50 -16.15
C HIS A 116 -1.26 -4.22 -15.76
N MET A 117 -1.81 -5.01 -14.82
CA MET A 117 -3.19 -4.84 -14.37
C MET A 117 -3.42 -3.53 -13.62
N VAL A 118 -2.47 -3.09 -12.79
CA VAL A 118 -2.52 -1.78 -12.14
C VAL A 118 -2.64 -0.65 -13.17
N ARG A 119 -1.79 -0.68 -14.21
CA ARG A 119 -1.85 0.33 -15.29
C ARG A 119 -3.19 0.31 -16.01
N ARG A 120 -3.71 -0.87 -16.29
CA ARG A 120 -5.01 -1.03 -16.97
C ARG A 120 -6.18 -0.56 -16.09
N LEU A 121 -6.22 -0.94 -14.81
CA LEU A 121 -7.30 -0.58 -13.89
C LEU A 121 -7.35 0.92 -13.57
N LEU A 122 -6.21 1.59 -13.61
CA LEU A 122 -6.09 3.02 -13.35
C LEU A 122 -5.89 3.86 -14.63
N SER A 123 -5.97 3.24 -15.82
CA SER A 123 -5.79 3.88 -17.13
C SER A 123 -4.48 4.70 -17.20
N LEU A 124 -3.37 4.12 -16.70
CA LEU A 124 -2.08 4.78 -16.67
C LEU A 124 -1.31 4.59 -17.97
N GLU A 125 -0.86 5.69 -18.55
CA GLU A 125 0.06 5.72 -19.67
C GLU A 125 1.51 5.97 -19.19
N GLY A 126 2.49 5.50 -19.98
CA GLY A 126 3.90 5.70 -19.68
C GLY A 126 4.51 4.74 -18.65
N PRO A 127 5.77 4.98 -18.22
CA PRO A 127 6.50 4.12 -17.31
C PRO A 127 6.00 4.29 -15.87
N LEU A 128 5.92 3.18 -15.13
CA LEU A 128 5.58 3.14 -13.72
C LEU A 128 6.68 2.41 -12.96
N ALA A 129 7.26 3.05 -11.94
CA ALA A 129 8.27 2.43 -11.10
C ALA A 129 7.69 1.21 -10.36
N SER A 130 8.49 0.14 -10.21
CA SER A 130 8.06 -1.13 -9.61
C SER A 130 7.46 -0.94 -8.21
N ASP A 131 8.16 -0.17 -7.34
CA ASP A 131 7.67 0.06 -5.97
C ASP A 131 6.37 0.88 -5.94
N ALA A 132 6.19 1.81 -6.88
CA ALA A 132 4.95 2.56 -7.03
C ALA A 132 3.81 1.67 -7.54
N ALA A 133 4.10 0.74 -8.46
CA ALA A 133 3.12 -0.24 -8.94
C ALA A 133 2.66 -1.17 -7.81
N ASP A 134 3.60 -1.66 -6.98
CA ASP A 134 3.29 -2.48 -5.82
C ASP A 134 2.40 -1.71 -4.82
N ALA A 135 2.69 -0.43 -4.57
CA ALA A 135 1.88 0.41 -3.68
C ALA A 135 0.47 0.67 -4.24
N LEU A 136 0.34 0.97 -5.53
CA LEU A 136 -0.96 1.12 -6.19
C LEU A 136 -1.76 -0.18 -6.17
N ALA A 137 -1.10 -1.34 -6.31
CA ALA A 137 -1.74 -2.64 -6.21
C ALA A 137 -2.36 -2.86 -4.83
N VAL A 138 -1.68 -2.46 -3.75
CA VAL A 138 -2.22 -2.51 -2.38
C VAL A 138 -3.43 -1.59 -2.23
N ALA A 139 -3.38 -0.38 -2.78
CA ALA A 139 -4.50 0.57 -2.76
C ALA A 139 -5.73 0.03 -3.52
N ILE A 140 -5.54 -0.57 -4.71
CA ILE A 140 -6.60 -1.21 -5.48
C ILE A 140 -7.21 -2.39 -4.71
N CYS A 141 -6.36 -3.25 -4.13
CA CYS A 141 -6.81 -4.37 -3.30
C CYS A 141 -7.70 -3.88 -2.15
N HIS A 142 -7.28 -2.82 -1.46
CA HIS A 142 -8.06 -2.23 -0.39
C HIS A 142 -9.41 -1.71 -0.89
N ALA A 143 -9.43 -0.94 -1.96
CA ALA A 143 -10.66 -0.39 -2.53
C ALA A 143 -11.68 -1.47 -2.93
N GLN A 144 -11.22 -2.60 -3.48
CA GLN A 144 -12.09 -3.72 -3.87
C GLN A 144 -12.61 -4.51 -2.66
N LEU A 145 -11.78 -4.69 -1.62
CA LEU A 145 -12.14 -5.53 -0.47
C LEU A 145 -12.94 -4.78 0.60
N ARG A 146 -12.82 -3.46 0.70
CA ARG A 146 -13.55 -2.67 1.70
C ARG A 146 -15.06 -2.80 1.56
N GLY A 147 -15.57 -2.80 0.33
CA GLY A 147 -17.00 -2.98 0.05
C GLY A 147 -17.53 -4.34 0.51
N SER A 148 -16.77 -5.40 0.24
CA SER A 148 -17.10 -6.76 0.68
C SER A 148 -17.04 -6.91 2.21
N ARG A 149 -16.12 -6.24 2.89
CA ARG A 149 -16.00 -6.25 4.35
C ARG A 149 -17.13 -5.46 5.02
N ALA A 150 -17.50 -4.31 4.48
CA ALA A 150 -18.63 -3.52 4.98
C ALA A 150 -19.94 -4.29 4.87
N LEU A 151 -20.18 -4.96 3.74
CA LEU A 151 -21.35 -5.79 3.52
C LEU A 151 -21.41 -6.98 4.50
N LYS A 152 -20.29 -7.68 4.69
CA LYS A 152 -20.20 -8.79 5.67
C LYS A 152 -20.44 -8.31 7.10
N ALA A 153 -19.93 -7.14 7.47
CA ALA A 153 -20.15 -6.56 8.80
C ALA A 153 -21.62 -6.21 9.04
N GLN A 154 -22.31 -5.68 8.03
CA GLN A 154 -23.76 -5.40 8.10
C GLN A 154 -24.59 -6.68 8.28
N PHE A 155 -24.30 -7.76 7.53
CA PHE A 155 -24.97 -9.04 7.71
C PHE A 155 -24.69 -9.69 9.08
N ALA A 156 -23.48 -9.57 9.60
CA ALA A 156 -23.13 -10.09 10.93
C ALA A 156 -23.81 -9.32 12.07
N ALA A 157 -24.06 -8.02 11.89
CA ALA A 157 -24.77 -7.19 12.87
C ALA A 157 -26.30 -7.37 12.81
N GLY A 158 -26.87 -7.62 11.62
CA GLY A 158 -28.31 -7.82 11.40
C GLY A 158 -28.83 -9.23 11.78
N GLY A 159 -27.96 -10.20 12.02
CA GLY A 159 -28.33 -11.58 12.36
C GLY A 159 -28.51 -11.84 13.86
N ARG A 160 -28.58 -10.83 14.70
CA ARG A 160 -28.83 -10.90 16.15
C ARG A 160 -30.16 -10.22 16.51
N ALA A 161 -31.23 -10.60 15.85
CA ALA A 161 -32.59 -10.27 16.23
C ALA A 161 -33.39 -11.57 16.48
#